data_a9a680dea12a85db9c7721a48c8765b2
#
_entry.id   a9a680dea12a85db9c7721a48c8765b2
#
_cell.length_a   1.000
_cell.length_b   1.000
_cell.length_c   1.000
_cell.angle_alpha   90.00
_cell.angle_beta   90.00
_cell.angle_gamma   90.00
#
_symmetry.space_group_name_H-M   'P 1'
#
loop_
_entity.id
_entity.type
_entity.pdbx_description
1 polymer ?
#
loop_
_entity_poly.entity_id
_entity_poly.type
_entity_poly.pdbx_seq_one_letter_code
_entity_poly.pdbx_strand_id
1 'polypeptide(L)'
;MATKIKLQRLGKMREPHYRIVIADSRTKRDGRFIEAVGQYHPKSDPSVIVVDGDRVAHWLSVGAQPTEPVLAILKVTGDWQKFKGLPAPPPMKVAEPKRDKREVFQEAARASAGISDKPATTPKKARKADAETADADATATAGE
;
A
#
# COMPACT_ATOMS: atom_id res chain seq x y z
N MET A 1 12.45 -34.82 2.11
CA MET A 1 12.65 -33.35 2.23
C MET A 1 11.31 -32.72 2.51
N ALA A 2 11.23 -31.75 3.43
CA ALA A 2 9.95 -31.12 3.77
C ALA A 2 9.65 -29.99 2.76
N THR A 3 8.53 -30.09 2.08
CA THR A 3 8.02 -29.04 1.18
C THR A 3 7.21 -28.05 1.99
N LYS A 4 7.43 -26.76 1.74
CA LYS A 4 6.71 -25.66 2.40
C LYS A 4 6.05 -24.74 1.39
N ILE A 5 4.88 -24.22 1.76
CA ILE A 5 4.23 -23.11 1.07
C ILE A 5 4.67 -21.83 1.77
N LYS A 6 5.35 -20.94 1.06
CA LYS A 6 5.93 -19.71 1.63
C LYS A 6 5.75 -18.50 0.74
N LEU A 7 5.94 -17.31 1.31
CA LEU A 7 5.92 -16.05 0.59
C LEU A 7 7.33 -15.71 0.09
N GLN A 8 7.44 -15.46 -1.19
CA GLN A 8 8.62 -14.86 -1.82
C GLN A 8 8.37 -13.36 -1.96
N ARG A 9 9.30 -12.53 -1.52
CA ARG A 9 9.16 -11.08 -1.63
C ARG A 9 9.69 -10.59 -2.96
N LEU A 10 8.90 -9.73 -3.59
CA LEU A 10 9.18 -9.03 -4.83
C LEU A 10 8.89 -7.52 -4.63
N GLY A 11 9.18 -6.73 -5.64
CA GLY A 11 8.89 -5.30 -5.62
C GLY A 11 9.98 -4.44 -5.00
N LYS A 12 9.67 -3.17 -4.77
CA LYS A 12 10.59 -2.14 -4.30
C LYS A 12 10.59 -2.02 -2.77
N MET A 13 11.45 -1.18 -2.23
CA MET A 13 11.61 -1.02 -0.78
C MET A 13 10.31 -0.63 -0.06
N ARG A 14 9.51 0.28 -0.62
CA ARG A 14 8.25 0.75 -0.03
C ARG A 14 7.00 0.17 -0.70
N GLU A 15 7.16 -0.71 -1.68
CA GLU A 15 6.08 -1.32 -2.45
C GLU A 15 6.30 -2.84 -2.54
N PRO A 16 6.10 -3.57 -1.43
CA PRO A 16 6.28 -5.00 -1.40
C PRO A 16 5.12 -5.70 -2.13
N HIS A 17 5.47 -6.63 -2.99
CA HIS A 17 4.58 -7.61 -3.58
C HIS A 17 5.08 -9.00 -3.16
N TYR A 18 4.18 -9.91 -2.95
CA TYR A 18 4.53 -11.26 -2.56
C TYR A 18 3.95 -12.27 -3.54
N ARG A 19 4.75 -13.28 -3.83
CA ARG A 19 4.33 -14.46 -4.57
C ARG A 19 4.22 -15.60 -3.60
N ILE A 20 3.11 -16.35 -3.65
CA ILE A 20 2.90 -17.57 -2.88
C ILE A 20 3.54 -18.69 -3.67
N VAL A 21 4.53 -19.35 -3.08
CA VAL A 21 5.35 -20.35 -3.77
C VAL A 21 5.48 -21.62 -2.96
N ILE A 22 5.60 -22.73 -3.69
CA ILE A 22 5.95 -24.03 -3.15
C ILE A 22 7.45 -24.21 -3.28
N ALA A 23 8.13 -24.44 -2.19
CA ALA A 23 9.57 -24.61 -2.19
C ALA A 23 10.05 -25.57 -1.07
N ASP A 24 11.27 -26.06 -1.21
CA ASP A 24 11.93 -26.81 -0.14
C ASP A 24 12.10 -25.92 1.11
N SER A 25 11.97 -26.54 2.28
CA SER A 25 12.14 -25.88 3.56
C SER A 25 13.49 -25.22 3.75
N ARG A 26 14.54 -25.77 3.18
CA ARG A 26 15.93 -25.29 3.27
C ARG A 26 16.23 -24.12 2.33
N THR A 27 15.39 -23.91 1.30
CA THR A 27 15.62 -22.83 0.33
C THR A 27 15.42 -21.46 0.96
N LYS A 28 16.27 -20.49 0.61
CA LYS A 28 16.10 -19.08 1.00
C LYS A 28 14.73 -18.55 0.59
N ARG A 29 14.22 -17.53 1.30
CA ARG A 29 12.89 -16.95 1.03
C ARG A 29 12.66 -16.58 -0.44
N ASP A 30 13.63 -15.91 -1.07
CA ASP A 30 13.55 -15.43 -2.46
C ASP A 30 14.34 -16.33 -3.44
N GLY A 31 14.67 -17.56 -3.00
CA GLY A 31 15.41 -18.52 -3.80
C GLY A 31 14.55 -19.30 -4.79
N ARG A 32 15.11 -20.40 -5.28
CA ARG A 32 14.43 -21.30 -6.25
C ARG A 32 13.17 -21.90 -5.62
N PHE A 33 12.10 -21.91 -6.36
CA PHE A 33 10.82 -22.52 -6.00
C PHE A 33 10.44 -23.61 -7.02
N ILE A 34 9.55 -24.47 -6.63
CA ILE A 34 9.01 -25.55 -7.46
C ILE A 34 7.89 -25.02 -8.33
N GLU A 35 6.92 -24.37 -7.68
CA GLU A 35 5.72 -23.84 -8.34
C GLU A 35 5.26 -22.54 -7.67
N ALA A 36 4.68 -21.61 -8.44
CA ALA A 36 4.03 -20.42 -7.94
C ALA A 36 2.52 -20.60 -8.03
N VAL A 37 1.82 -20.48 -6.91
CA VAL A 37 0.38 -20.76 -6.78
C VAL A 37 -0.45 -19.52 -6.47
N GLY A 38 0.16 -18.35 -6.36
CA GLY A 38 -0.60 -17.15 -6.12
C GLY A 38 0.23 -15.89 -5.92
N GLN A 39 -0.49 -14.77 -5.74
CA GLN A 39 0.07 -13.45 -5.51
C GLN A 39 -0.66 -12.75 -4.37
N TYR A 40 0.08 -11.93 -3.63
CA TYR A 40 -0.44 -11.14 -2.53
C TYR A 40 0.13 -9.72 -2.57
N HIS A 41 -0.76 -8.74 -2.64
CA HIS A 41 -0.42 -7.31 -2.64
C HIS A 41 -1.02 -6.64 -1.41
N PRO A 42 -0.25 -6.46 -0.33
CA PRO A 42 -0.77 -5.92 0.93
C PRO A 42 -1.08 -4.43 0.88
N LYS A 43 -0.42 -3.68 0.00
CA LYS A 43 -0.55 -2.22 -0.09
C LYS A 43 -1.78 -1.75 -0.88
N SER A 44 -2.42 -2.63 -1.62
CA SER A 44 -3.66 -2.33 -2.29
C SER A 44 -4.80 -2.18 -1.28
N ASP A 45 -5.77 -1.34 -1.55
CA ASP A 45 -6.95 -1.15 -0.72
C ASP A 45 -8.21 -1.42 -1.59
N PRO A 46 -8.88 -2.55 -1.39
CA PRO A 46 -8.53 -3.68 -0.52
C PRO A 46 -7.27 -4.43 -0.96
N SER A 47 -6.61 -5.13 -0.02
CA SER A 47 -5.45 -5.95 -0.36
C SER A 47 -5.82 -7.03 -1.37
N VAL A 48 -5.02 -7.15 -2.43
CA VAL A 48 -5.27 -8.13 -3.50
C VAL A 48 -4.65 -9.46 -3.11
N ILE A 49 -5.47 -10.49 -3.07
CA ILE A 49 -5.07 -11.88 -2.80
C ILE A 49 -5.60 -12.72 -3.96
N VAL A 50 -4.70 -13.26 -4.76
CA VAL A 50 -5.03 -14.19 -5.85
C VAL A 50 -4.35 -15.51 -5.54
N VAL A 51 -5.15 -16.56 -5.36
CA VAL A 51 -4.65 -17.90 -5.02
C VAL A 51 -5.31 -18.93 -5.92
N ASP A 52 -4.51 -19.84 -6.45
CA ASP A 52 -4.99 -21.03 -7.14
C ASP A 52 -5.34 -22.09 -6.07
N GLY A 53 -6.62 -22.15 -5.69
CA GLY A 53 -7.10 -23.02 -4.64
C GLY A 53 -6.91 -24.51 -4.94
N ASP A 54 -7.05 -24.93 -6.20
CA ASP A 54 -6.92 -26.33 -6.61
C ASP A 54 -5.47 -26.79 -6.48
N ARG A 55 -4.53 -25.95 -6.88
CA ARG A 55 -3.11 -26.25 -6.74
C ARG A 55 -2.67 -26.26 -5.29
N VAL A 56 -3.17 -25.33 -4.49
CA VAL A 56 -2.90 -25.31 -3.03
C VAL A 56 -3.46 -26.56 -2.38
N ALA A 57 -4.69 -26.97 -2.67
CA ALA A 57 -5.30 -28.17 -2.13
C ALA A 57 -4.50 -29.45 -2.49
N HIS A 58 -4.04 -29.54 -3.74
CA HIS A 58 -3.15 -30.62 -4.18
C HIS A 58 -1.87 -30.68 -3.34
N TRP A 59 -1.16 -29.54 -3.19
CA TRP A 59 0.09 -29.53 -2.41
C TRP A 59 -0.12 -29.80 -0.92
N LEU A 60 -1.23 -29.35 -0.35
CA LEU A 60 -1.59 -29.67 1.02
C LEU A 60 -1.88 -31.18 1.20
N SER A 61 -2.52 -31.84 0.24
CA SER A 61 -2.79 -33.28 0.26
C SER A 61 -1.50 -34.10 0.14
N VAL A 62 -0.52 -33.63 -0.62
CA VAL A 62 0.83 -34.24 -0.72
C VAL A 62 1.65 -34.02 0.56
N GLY A 63 1.21 -33.14 1.47
CA GLY A 63 1.86 -32.88 2.75
C GLY A 63 2.74 -31.64 2.80
N ALA A 64 2.57 -30.70 1.88
CA ALA A 64 3.23 -29.40 1.96
C ALA A 64 2.72 -28.60 3.17
N GLN A 65 3.64 -28.04 3.95
CA GLN A 65 3.29 -27.29 5.14
C GLN A 65 3.26 -25.79 4.86
N PRO A 66 2.11 -25.10 5.06
CA PRO A 66 2.06 -23.67 4.93
C PRO A 66 2.81 -22.99 6.09
N THR A 67 3.54 -21.92 5.80
CA THR A 67 4.10 -21.04 6.83
C THR A 67 2.98 -20.21 7.48
N GLU A 68 3.18 -19.69 8.68
CA GLU A 68 2.17 -18.90 9.41
C GLU A 68 1.56 -17.76 8.57
N PRO A 69 2.35 -16.93 7.85
CA PRO A 69 1.78 -15.88 7.01
C PRO A 69 0.90 -16.42 5.87
N VAL A 70 1.33 -17.52 5.24
CA VAL A 70 0.52 -18.16 4.17
C VAL A 70 -0.76 -18.75 4.75
N LEU A 71 -0.68 -19.38 5.91
CA LEU A 71 -1.85 -19.94 6.59
C LEU A 71 -2.88 -18.83 6.92
N ALA A 72 -2.44 -17.65 7.34
CA ALA A 72 -3.32 -16.51 7.55
C ALA A 72 -4.02 -16.07 6.24
N ILE A 73 -3.30 -16.01 5.13
CA ILE A 73 -3.85 -15.70 3.80
C ILE A 73 -4.89 -16.77 3.39
N LEU A 74 -4.53 -18.06 3.48
CA LEU A 74 -5.43 -19.16 3.12
C LEU A 74 -6.68 -19.24 4.01
N LYS A 75 -6.61 -18.76 5.24
CA LYS A 75 -7.80 -18.61 6.10
C LYS A 75 -8.71 -17.49 5.62
N VAL A 76 -8.17 -16.42 5.08
CA VAL A 76 -8.95 -15.30 4.53
C VAL A 76 -9.60 -15.67 3.21
N THR A 77 -8.90 -16.39 2.31
CA THR A 77 -9.46 -16.86 1.03
C THR A 77 -10.46 -18.01 1.20
N GLY A 78 -10.38 -18.75 2.30
CA GLY A 78 -11.24 -19.89 2.56
C GLY A 78 -10.67 -21.23 2.08
N ASP A 79 -9.53 -21.26 1.42
CA ASP A 79 -8.94 -22.50 0.90
C ASP A 79 -8.50 -23.44 2.01
N TRP A 80 -8.03 -22.90 3.14
CA TRP A 80 -7.71 -23.70 4.33
C TRP A 80 -8.94 -24.37 4.92
N GLN A 81 -10.06 -23.65 5.00
CA GLN A 81 -11.31 -24.16 5.53
C GLN A 81 -11.87 -25.26 4.61
N LYS A 82 -11.82 -25.07 3.28
CA LYS A 82 -12.21 -26.08 2.30
C LYS A 82 -11.40 -27.37 2.49
N PHE A 83 -10.09 -27.27 2.63
CA PHE A 83 -9.20 -28.41 2.84
C PHE A 83 -9.46 -29.13 4.16
N LYS A 84 -9.77 -28.41 5.24
CA LYS A 84 -10.05 -28.97 6.57
C LYS A 84 -11.52 -29.33 6.80
N GLY A 85 -12.43 -29.03 5.88
CA GLY A 85 -13.87 -29.22 6.07
C GLY A 85 -14.48 -28.31 7.13
N LEU A 86 -13.91 -27.13 7.35
CA LEU A 86 -14.36 -26.13 8.32
C LEU A 86 -15.38 -25.17 7.66
N PRO A 87 -16.24 -24.47 8.45
CA PRO A 87 -17.14 -23.48 7.91
C PRO A 87 -16.39 -22.34 7.21
N ALA A 88 -17.05 -21.70 6.25
CA ALA A 88 -16.49 -20.60 5.47
C ALA A 88 -16.03 -19.43 6.38
N PRO A 89 -14.94 -18.75 6.04
CA PRO A 89 -14.44 -17.62 6.82
C PRO A 89 -15.39 -16.42 6.72
N PRO A 90 -15.36 -15.50 7.69
CA PRO A 90 -16.05 -14.22 7.55
C PRO A 90 -15.48 -13.44 6.36
N PRO A 91 -16.29 -12.64 5.67
CA PRO A 91 -15.82 -11.83 4.56
C PRO A 91 -14.71 -10.86 5.02
N MET A 92 -13.75 -10.65 4.14
CA MET A 92 -12.66 -9.70 4.41
C MET A 92 -13.24 -8.29 4.59
N LYS A 93 -12.78 -7.56 5.61
CA LYS A 93 -13.14 -6.17 5.79
C LYS A 93 -12.59 -5.35 4.62
N VAL A 94 -13.48 -4.82 3.81
CA VAL A 94 -13.15 -3.90 2.72
C VAL A 94 -13.46 -2.49 3.23
N ALA A 95 -12.53 -1.56 3.05
CA ALA A 95 -12.77 -0.17 3.37
C ALA A 95 -13.88 0.38 2.46
N GLU A 96 -14.74 1.23 3.00
CA GLU A 96 -15.75 1.91 2.19
C GLU A 96 -15.07 2.73 1.09
N PRO A 97 -15.63 2.75 -0.13
CA PRO A 97 -15.08 3.55 -1.21
C PRO A 97 -15.05 5.02 -0.79
N LYS A 98 -13.90 5.63 -0.91
CA LYS A 98 -13.74 7.06 -0.58
C LYS A 98 -14.66 7.86 -1.50
N ARG A 99 -15.41 8.79 -0.93
CA ARG A 99 -16.20 9.76 -1.70
C ARG A 99 -15.32 10.46 -2.73
N ASP A 100 -15.86 10.70 -3.90
CA ASP A 100 -15.12 11.42 -4.94
C ASP A 100 -14.74 12.83 -4.43
N LYS A 101 -13.45 13.13 -4.52
CA LYS A 101 -12.91 14.41 -4.07
C LYS A 101 -13.58 15.61 -4.77
N ARG A 102 -14.03 15.41 -6.01
CA ARG A 102 -14.74 16.44 -6.77
C ARG A 102 -16.11 16.74 -6.19
N GLU A 103 -16.87 15.69 -5.81
CA GLU A 103 -18.18 15.84 -5.20
C GLU A 103 -18.07 16.52 -3.84
N VAL A 104 -17.14 16.08 -3.00
CA VAL A 104 -16.87 16.69 -1.68
C VAL A 104 -16.47 18.15 -1.83
N PHE A 105 -15.61 18.46 -2.81
CA PHE A 105 -15.22 19.84 -3.09
C PHE A 105 -16.38 20.70 -3.59
N GLN A 106 -17.20 20.19 -4.50
CA GLN A 106 -18.37 20.91 -5.02
C GLN A 106 -19.41 21.12 -3.92
N GLU A 107 -19.63 20.17 -3.05
CA GLU A 107 -20.52 20.29 -1.91
C GLU A 107 -20.02 21.38 -0.93
N ALA A 108 -18.73 21.33 -0.60
CA ALA A 108 -18.10 22.36 0.24
C ALA A 108 -18.14 23.75 -0.42
N ALA A 109 -17.90 23.83 -1.74
CA ALA A 109 -17.98 25.10 -2.47
C ALA A 109 -19.43 25.65 -2.52
N ARG A 110 -20.43 24.78 -2.71
CA ARG A 110 -21.85 25.20 -2.65
C ARG A 110 -22.24 25.63 -1.24
N ALA A 111 -21.80 24.92 -0.22
CA ALA A 111 -22.04 25.30 1.18
C ALA A 111 -21.39 26.64 1.52
N SER A 112 -20.17 26.90 1.04
CA SER A 112 -19.50 28.18 1.25
C SER A 112 -20.12 29.34 0.42
N ALA A 113 -20.60 29.06 -0.78
CA ALA A 113 -21.30 30.06 -1.61
C ALA A 113 -22.66 30.48 -1.01
N GLY A 114 -23.33 29.60 -0.25
CA GLY A 114 -24.55 29.91 0.50
C GLY A 114 -24.35 30.74 1.78
N ILE A 115 -23.09 30.93 2.21
CA ILE A 115 -22.74 31.64 3.46
C ILE A 115 -22.16 33.05 3.16
N SER A 116 -22.06 33.48 1.91
CA SER A 116 -21.40 34.71 1.54
C SER A 116 -22.30 35.96 1.71
N ASP A 117 -22.80 36.17 2.93
CA ASP A 117 -23.35 37.49 3.34
C ASP A 117 -22.69 38.04 4.61
N LYS A 118 -21.44 37.64 4.88
CA LYS A 118 -20.60 38.31 5.88
C LYS A 118 -19.39 38.95 5.16
N PRO A 119 -19.18 40.27 5.30
CA PRO A 119 -18.01 40.90 4.69
C PRO A 119 -16.73 40.32 5.25
N ALA A 120 -15.89 39.81 4.38
CA ALA A 120 -14.57 39.29 4.72
C ALA A 120 -13.68 40.41 5.21
N THR A 121 -13.54 40.56 6.50
CA THR A 121 -12.48 41.37 7.11
C THR A 121 -11.18 40.54 7.10
N THR A 122 -10.51 40.54 5.98
CA THR A 122 -9.10 40.14 5.94
C THR A 122 -8.27 41.35 6.37
N PRO A 123 -7.48 41.26 7.46
CA PRO A 123 -6.51 42.29 7.77
C PRO A 123 -5.44 42.28 6.68
N LYS A 124 -5.41 43.32 5.86
CA LYS A 124 -4.38 43.60 4.88
C LYS A 124 -3.07 43.80 5.63
N LYS A 125 -2.21 42.81 5.63
CA LYS A 125 -0.85 42.92 6.20
C LYS A 125 -0.10 43.94 5.37
N ALA A 126 0.12 45.12 5.97
CA ALA A 126 0.87 46.21 5.39
C ALA A 126 2.30 45.71 5.03
N ARG A 127 2.61 45.81 3.77
CA ARG A 127 3.98 45.74 3.29
C ARG A 127 4.68 46.98 3.79
N LYS A 128 5.63 46.81 4.69
CA LYS A 128 6.58 47.84 5.07
C LYS A 128 7.56 47.97 3.91
N ALA A 129 7.40 49.02 3.17
CA ALA A 129 8.40 49.53 2.26
C ALA A 129 9.38 50.31 3.14
N ASP A 130 10.60 49.92 3.20
CA ASP A 130 11.69 50.79 3.61
C ASP A 130 12.62 50.89 2.42
N ALA A 131 12.60 52.11 1.93
CA ALA A 131 13.48 52.67 0.92
C ALA A 131 14.88 52.84 1.46
N GLU A 132 15.79 52.74 0.50
CA GLU A 132 16.90 53.69 0.30
C GLU A 132 17.97 53.80 1.38
N THR A 133 19.16 53.43 1.02
CA THR A 133 20.17 54.46 0.74
C THR A 133 21.34 53.83 -0.02
N ALA A 134 21.64 54.51 -1.10
CA ALA A 134 22.90 54.48 -1.81
C ALA A 134 24.07 54.95 -0.91
N ASP A 135 25.21 54.39 -1.07
CA ASP A 135 26.41 55.21 -1.35
C ASP A 135 27.59 54.30 -1.77
N ALA A 136 28.12 54.75 -2.76
CA ALA A 136 29.28 54.73 -3.51
C ALA A 136 30.59 54.54 -2.75
N ASP A 137 31.49 54.07 -3.48
CA ASP A 137 32.89 54.45 -3.70
C ASP A 137 33.87 53.28 -3.51
N ALA A 138 34.37 52.84 -4.59
CA ALA A 138 35.64 53.12 -5.24
C ALA A 138 36.89 52.59 -4.56
N THR A 139 37.74 52.14 -5.46
CA THR A 139 39.17 51.91 -5.45
C THR A 139 39.65 50.51 -5.09
N ALA A 140 40.04 49.72 -6.07
CA ALA A 140 41.31 49.77 -6.83
C ALA A 140 42.50 49.17 -6.07
N THR A 141 43.21 48.39 -6.82
CA THR A 141 44.62 48.05 -6.79
C THR A 141 44.95 46.65 -6.26
N ALA A 142 45.23 45.72 -7.17
CA ALA A 142 46.54 45.37 -7.75
C ALA A 142 47.51 44.68 -6.78
N GLY A 143 48.00 43.60 -7.26
CA GLY A 143 49.33 43.17 -6.90
C GLY A 143 49.47 41.77 -6.34
N GLU A 144 50.02 41.04 -7.12
CA GLU A 144 51.05 39.99 -7.17
C GLU A 144 50.57 38.58 -6.94
#